data_29a64e1660182eaa6fab062318e89e7b
#
_entry.id   29a64e1660182eaa6fab062318e89e7b
#
_cell.length_a   1.000
_cell.length_b   1.000
_cell.length_c   1.000
_cell.angle_alpha   90.00
_cell.angle_beta   90.00
_cell.angle_gamma   90.00
#
_symmetry.space_group_name_H-M   'P 1'
#
loop_
_entity.id
_entity.type
_entity.pdbx_description
1 polymer ?
#
loop_
_entity_poly.entity_id
_entity_poly.type
_entity_poly.pdbx_seq_one_letter_code
_entity_poly.pdbx_strand_id
1 'polypeptide(L)'
;TATVTDKDNDTASTSIDLGVKVGFRDDAPVVTTNTVSTALEVDETVLTTDDSENFASAFTVNYGADGAATTNALVYSLGVKATGVDSGVVDTATGEKVYLYLESGVVVGRVGNAGSADASGAKAFEIRVDSATAEVGLDQIRSLVHPTGGTASPNELITLTTDTVTLTATATDKDGDVHSAFINLGDKV
;
A
#
# COMPACT_ATOMS: atom_id res chain seq x y z
N THR A 1 16.85 48.26 15.69
CA THR A 1 16.98 49.51 16.46
C THR A 1 16.80 50.70 15.51
N ALA A 2 15.98 51.65 15.91
CA ALA A 2 15.89 52.97 15.28
C ALA A 2 16.52 53.99 16.24
N THR A 3 17.36 54.85 15.70
CA THR A 3 18.02 55.93 16.44
C THR A 3 17.71 57.26 15.77
N VAL A 4 17.32 58.26 16.55
CA VAL A 4 17.15 59.64 16.11
C VAL A 4 18.17 60.49 16.80
N THR A 5 18.75 61.44 16.09
CA THR A 5 19.72 62.47 16.59
C THR A 5 19.12 63.81 16.30
N ASP A 6 19.09 64.69 17.28
CA ASP A 6 18.64 66.07 17.09
C ASP A 6 19.79 67.03 16.69
N LYS A 7 19.51 68.36 16.64
CA LYS A 7 20.41 69.34 16.08
C LYS A 7 21.61 69.62 16.98
N ASP A 8 21.51 69.38 18.26
CA ASP A 8 22.60 69.58 19.26
C ASP A 8 23.29 68.24 19.58
N ASN A 9 23.02 67.16 18.76
CA ASN A 9 23.58 65.80 18.79
C ASN A 9 23.09 64.92 19.95
N ASP A 10 22.00 65.26 20.61
CA ASP A 10 21.36 64.36 21.52
C ASP A 10 20.68 63.18 20.75
N THR A 11 20.82 61.96 21.27
CA THR A 11 20.35 60.76 20.61
C THR A 11 19.31 60.00 21.47
N ALA A 12 18.26 59.54 20.81
CA ALA A 12 17.31 58.59 21.40
C ALA A 12 17.20 57.33 20.51
N SER A 13 17.17 56.17 21.12
CA SER A 13 17.06 54.90 20.42
C SER A 13 15.95 54.01 20.97
N THR A 14 15.30 53.29 20.08
CA THR A 14 14.38 52.23 20.44
C THR A 14 14.62 51.00 19.58
N SER A 15 14.30 49.82 20.07
CA SER A 15 14.42 48.56 19.32
C SER A 15 13.12 47.76 19.40
N ILE A 16 12.89 46.98 18.37
CA ILE A 16 11.90 45.94 18.39
C ILE A 16 12.59 44.58 18.31
N ASP A 17 12.02 43.58 18.98
CA ASP A 17 12.45 42.22 18.84
C ASP A 17 11.81 41.64 17.56
N LEU A 18 12.66 41.19 16.62
CA LEU A 18 12.27 40.59 15.38
C LEU A 18 12.23 39.05 15.46
N GLY A 19 12.81 38.45 16.53
CA GLY A 19 12.88 36.99 16.65
C GLY A 19 11.53 36.31 16.57
N VAL A 20 10.52 36.91 17.19
CA VAL A 20 9.13 36.42 17.13
C VAL A 20 8.36 36.79 15.86
N LYS A 21 9.00 37.58 14.96
CA LYS A 21 8.40 38.03 13.68
C LYS A 21 9.00 37.32 12.47
N VAL A 22 10.05 36.52 12.68
CA VAL A 22 10.68 35.70 11.65
C VAL A 22 10.34 34.26 11.92
N GLY A 23 9.68 33.61 10.97
CA GLY A 23 9.29 32.19 11.06
C GLY A 23 9.69 31.48 9.80
N PHE A 24 10.06 30.23 9.95
CA PHE A 24 10.28 29.28 8.86
C PHE A 24 9.16 28.25 8.88
N ARG A 25 8.72 27.82 7.72
CA ARG A 25 7.72 26.77 7.56
C ARG A 25 8.41 25.56 6.98
N ASP A 26 8.05 24.44 7.52
CA ASP A 26 8.42 23.13 7.06
C ASP A 26 7.56 22.68 5.87
N ASP A 27 8.06 21.76 5.06
CA ASP A 27 7.26 21.04 4.08
C ASP A 27 7.24 19.53 4.42
N ALA A 28 6.53 18.72 3.68
CA ALA A 28 6.42 17.29 3.90
C ALA A 28 6.35 16.54 2.56
N PRO A 29 6.72 15.25 2.52
CA PRO A 29 6.63 14.49 1.30
C PRO A 29 5.16 14.32 0.88
N VAL A 30 4.94 14.07 -0.41
CA VAL A 30 3.61 13.79 -0.98
C VAL A 30 3.70 12.54 -1.82
N VAL A 31 2.84 11.57 -1.54
CA VAL A 31 2.61 10.38 -2.37
C VAL A 31 1.24 10.50 -3.01
N THR A 32 1.17 10.30 -4.32
CA THR A 32 -0.09 10.24 -5.07
C THR A 32 -0.18 8.93 -5.83
N THR A 33 -1.39 8.51 -6.17
CA THR A 33 -1.64 7.28 -6.91
C THR A 33 -1.96 7.55 -8.37
N ASN A 34 -1.51 6.64 -9.24
CA ASN A 34 -1.79 6.62 -10.66
C ASN A 34 -2.65 5.39 -11.00
N THR A 35 -3.45 5.48 -12.05
CA THR A 35 -4.12 4.30 -12.60
C THR A 35 -3.12 3.43 -13.34
N VAL A 36 -3.09 2.13 -13.03
CA VAL A 36 -2.29 1.13 -13.72
C VAL A 36 -3.17 -0.01 -14.21
N SER A 37 -2.79 -0.58 -15.35
CA SER A 37 -3.43 -1.77 -15.92
C SER A 37 -2.78 -3.08 -15.48
N THR A 38 -1.67 -3.01 -14.73
CA THR A 38 -0.96 -4.17 -14.18
C THR A 38 -1.89 -4.99 -13.31
N ALA A 39 -1.92 -6.29 -13.51
CA ALA A 39 -2.69 -7.26 -12.74
C ALA A 39 -1.85 -8.55 -12.59
N LEU A 40 -2.08 -9.27 -11.51
CA LEU A 40 -1.50 -10.59 -11.24
C LEU A 40 -2.49 -11.64 -11.72
N GLU A 41 -2.00 -12.65 -12.44
CA GLU A 41 -2.82 -13.72 -13.00
C GLU A 41 -2.08 -15.05 -12.91
N VAL A 42 -2.66 -16.03 -12.23
CA VAL A 42 -2.16 -17.40 -12.14
C VAL A 42 -3.14 -18.36 -12.79
N ASP A 43 -2.62 -19.41 -13.41
CA ASP A 43 -3.41 -20.49 -14.04
C ASP A 43 -3.37 -21.74 -13.15
N GLU A 44 -4.49 -22.10 -12.58
CA GLU A 44 -4.61 -23.27 -11.70
C GLU A 44 -4.38 -24.62 -12.39
N THR A 45 -4.21 -24.63 -13.70
CA THR A 45 -3.74 -25.84 -14.42
C THR A 45 -2.39 -26.31 -13.88
N VAL A 46 -1.55 -25.36 -13.39
CA VAL A 46 -0.25 -25.64 -12.79
C VAL A 46 -0.07 -24.81 -11.52
N LEU A 47 -0.57 -25.27 -10.38
CA LEU A 47 -0.51 -24.59 -9.08
C LEU A 47 0.90 -24.29 -8.55
N THR A 48 1.96 -24.78 -9.21
CA THR A 48 3.36 -24.46 -8.84
C THR A 48 3.93 -23.29 -9.66
N THR A 49 3.11 -22.65 -10.47
CA THR A 49 3.51 -21.48 -11.25
C THR A 49 2.93 -20.24 -10.58
N ASP A 50 3.80 -19.41 -10.04
CA ASP A 50 3.48 -18.14 -9.42
C ASP A 50 3.53 -17.03 -10.47
N ASP A 51 2.89 -15.91 -10.18
CA ASP A 51 3.01 -14.68 -10.95
C ASP A 51 3.59 -13.55 -10.09
N SER A 52 4.31 -12.62 -10.71
CA SER A 52 4.81 -11.43 -10.05
C SER A 52 4.82 -10.22 -10.97
N GLU A 53 4.34 -9.08 -10.45
CA GLU A 53 4.21 -7.84 -11.20
C GLU A 53 4.70 -6.64 -10.39
N ASN A 54 5.29 -5.65 -11.06
CA ASN A 54 5.80 -4.46 -10.40
C ASN A 54 4.78 -3.31 -10.44
N PHE A 55 4.38 -2.86 -9.25
CA PHE A 55 3.38 -1.79 -9.05
C PHE A 55 4.01 -0.43 -8.70
N ALA A 56 5.32 -0.23 -8.79
CA ALA A 56 5.94 1.05 -8.46
C ALA A 56 5.37 2.23 -9.27
N SER A 57 5.01 2.00 -10.54
CA SER A 57 4.39 3.02 -11.41
C SER A 57 3.01 3.48 -10.95
N ALA A 58 2.36 2.74 -10.03
CA ALA A 58 1.10 3.14 -9.42
C ALA A 58 1.25 4.30 -8.45
N PHE A 59 2.47 4.70 -8.11
CA PHE A 59 2.75 5.76 -7.16
C PHE A 59 3.68 6.82 -7.76
N THR A 60 3.42 8.08 -7.42
CA THR A 60 4.31 9.20 -7.69
C THR A 60 4.67 9.84 -6.37
N VAL A 61 5.97 10.04 -6.11
CA VAL A 61 6.49 10.58 -4.86
C VAL A 61 7.19 11.90 -5.12
N ASN A 62 6.88 12.90 -4.28
CA ASN A 62 7.61 14.15 -4.18
C ASN A 62 8.05 14.32 -2.72
N TYR A 63 9.36 14.44 -2.48
CA TYR A 63 9.93 14.57 -1.14
C TYR A 63 10.04 16.00 -0.63
N GLY A 64 9.58 17.00 -1.45
CA GLY A 64 9.72 18.40 -1.06
C GLY A 64 11.15 18.94 -1.14
N ALA A 65 11.40 20.02 -0.43
CA ALA A 65 12.69 20.73 -0.43
C ALA A 65 13.79 19.97 0.33
N ASP A 66 13.43 19.20 1.35
CA ASP A 66 14.37 18.46 2.20
C ASP A 66 14.96 17.24 1.51
N GLY A 67 14.24 16.74 0.49
CA GLY A 67 14.63 15.56 -0.26
C GLY A 67 14.36 14.25 0.50
N ALA A 68 14.71 13.14 -0.13
CA ALA A 68 14.44 11.79 0.40
C ALA A 68 15.30 11.47 1.64
N ALA A 69 14.75 10.69 2.58
CA ALA A 69 15.51 10.09 3.66
C ALA A 69 16.68 9.25 3.12
N THR A 70 17.76 9.11 3.91
CA THR A 70 18.95 8.36 3.49
C THR A 70 18.74 6.87 3.45
N THR A 71 17.74 6.36 4.18
CA THR A 71 17.37 4.95 4.24
C THR A 71 15.85 4.84 4.30
N ASN A 72 15.30 3.81 3.64
CA ASN A 72 13.86 3.55 3.62
C ASN A 72 13.01 4.76 3.22
N ALA A 73 13.53 5.57 2.30
CA ALA A 73 12.84 6.78 1.83
C ALA A 73 11.49 6.45 1.19
N LEU A 74 11.37 5.28 0.56
CA LEU A 74 10.13 4.75 0.02
C LEU A 74 10.02 3.28 0.39
N VAL A 75 8.91 2.91 1.02
CA VAL A 75 8.64 1.54 1.47
C VAL A 75 7.23 1.13 1.06
N TYR A 76 7.10 -0.11 0.61
CA TYR A 76 5.83 -0.68 0.21
C TYR A 76 5.36 -1.75 1.20
N SER A 77 4.06 -1.82 1.44
CA SER A 77 3.46 -2.82 2.34
C SER A 77 2.07 -3.22 1.87
N LEU A 78 1.71 -4.47 2.15
CA LEU A 78 0.36 -4.97 1.92
C LEU A 78 -0.54 -4.71 3.14
N GLY A 79 -1.83 -4.59 2.88
CA GLY A 79 -2.86 -4.50 3.90
C GLY A 79 -4.10 -5.30 3.53
N VAL A 80 -4.90 -5.66 4.53
CA VAL A 80 -6.24 -6.21 4.35
C VAL A 80 -7.27 -5.29 5.01
N LYS A 81 -8.46 -5.19 4.42
CA LYS A 81 -9.54 -4.33 4.92
C LYS A 81 -9.93 -4.64 6.38
N ALA A 82 -9.94 -5.91 6.72
CA ALA A 82 -10.16 -6.41 8.08
C ALA A 82 -9.63 -7.85 8.17
N THR A 83 -9.19 -8.25 9.35
CA THR A 83 -8.80 -9.65 9.62
C THR A 83 -10.01 -10.57 9.44
N GLY A 84 -9.87 -11.60 8.59
CA GLY A 84 -10.94 -12.53 8.26
C GLY A 84 -12.03 -11.94 7.36
N VAL A 85 -11.71 -10.92 6.55
CA VAL A 85 -12.63 -10.43 5.54
C VAL A 85 -12.81 -11.47 4.43
N ASP A 86 -14.03 -11.62 3.93
CA ASP A 86 -14.36 -12.49 2.79
C ASP A 86 -13.63 -12.01 1.54
N SER A 87 -12.83 -12.87 0.94
CA SER A 87 -12.06 -12.57 -0.27
C SER A 87 -12.91 -12.50 -1.54
N GLY A 88 -14.11 -13.05 -1.51
CA GLY A 88 -14.98 -13.23 -2.68
C GLY A 88 -14.77 -14.54 -3.43
N VAL A 89 -13.73 -15.32 -3.12
CA VAL A 89 -13.46 -16.61 -3.78
C VAL A 89 -13.75 -17.80 -2.87
N VAL A 90 -13.91 -18.98 -3.47
CA VAL A 90 -14.35 -20.23 -2.80
C VAL A 90 -13.34 -21.34 -3.13
N ASP A 91 -12.94 -22.11 -2.12
CA ASP A 91 -12.10 -23.29 -2.29
C ASP A 91 -12.85 -24.45 -2.96
N THR A 92 -12.33 -24.96 -4.05
CA THR A 92 -12.98 -26.04 -4.83
C THR A 92 -13.13 -27.33 -4.03
N ALA A 93 -12.14 -27.69 -3.20
CA ALA A 93 -12.13 -28.97 -2.50
C ALA A 93 -13.14 -29.05 -1.34
N THR A 94 -13.44 -27.92 -0.70
CA THR A 94 -14.34 -27.89 0.46
C THR A 94 -15.68 -27.22 0.18
N GLY A 95 -15.75 -26.33 -0.83
CA GLY A 95 -16.88 -25.45 -1.07
C GLY A 95 -17.00 -24.29 -0.07
N GLU A 96 -16.00 -24.12 0.81
CA GLU A 96 -15.97 -23.04 1.80
C GLU A 96 -15.36 -21.78 1.19
N LYS A 97 -15.81 -20.62 1.68
CA LYS A 97 -15.23 -19.32 1.32
C LYS A 97 -13.79 -19.21 1.80
N VAL A 98 -13.00 -18.41 1.09
CA VAL A 98 -11.65 -18.03 1.50
C VAL A 98 -11.69 -16.65 2.16
N TYR A 99 -11.01 -16.52 3.29
CA TYR A 99 -10.94 -15.30 4.10
C TYR A 99 -9.51 -14.79 4.20
N LEU A 100 -9.35 -13.45 4.24
CA LEU A 100 -8.03 -12.80 4.17
C LEU A 100 -7.48 -12.48 5.55
N TYR A 101 -6.19 -12.73 5.72
CA TYR A 101 -5.41 -12.42 6.91
C TYR A 101 -4.10 -11.76 6.51
N LEU A 102 -3.63 -10.79 7.31
CA LEU A 102 -2.29 -10.23 7.17
C LEU A 102 -1.37 -10.92 8.19
N GLU A 103 -0.44 -11.74 7.70
CA GLU A 103 0.46 -12.55 8.51
C GLU A 103 1.92 -12.16 8.24
N SER A 104 2.55 -11.46 9.16
CA SER A 104 3.95 -10.99 9.01
C SER A 104 4.23 -10.24 7.69
N GLY A 105 3.26 -9.41 7.25
CA GLY A 105 3.38 -8.62 6.02
C GLY A 105 2.95 -9.34 4.73
N VAL A 106 2.54 -10.61 4.83
CA VAL A 106 1.98 -11.41 3.72
C VAL A 106 0.47 -11.44 3.86
N VAL A 107 -0.26 -11.22 2.77
CA VAL A 107 -1.70 -11.47 2.73
C VAL A 107 -1.92 -12.95 2.45
N VAL A 108 -2.61 -13.63 3.35
CA VAL A 108 -2.89 -15.07 3.27
C VAL A 108 -4.38 -15.29 3.13
N GLY A 109 -4.79 -15.92 2.03
CA GLY A 109 -6.14 -16.44 1.86
C GLY A 109 -6.28 -17.80 2.57
N ARG A 110 -7.15 -17.87 3.57
CA ARG A 110 -7.42 -19.11 4.32
C ARG A 110 -8.83 -19.60 4.11
N VAL A 111 -8.96 -20.91 3.91
CA VAL A 111 -10.24 -21.58 3.76
C VAL A 111 -11.02 -21.49 5.06
N GLY A 112 -12.27 -21.05 4.99
CA GLY A 112 -13.17 -20.98 6.12
C GLY A 112 -13.61 -22.34 6.66
N ASN A 113 -14.36 -22.29 7.74
CA ASN A 113 -14.95 -23.47 8.35
C ASN A 113 -16.42 -23.20 8.70
N ALA A 114 -17.30 -24.07 8.23
CA ALA A 114 -18.75 -23.97 8.46
C ALA A 114 -19.34 -22.57 8.11
N GLY A 115 -18.89 -22.00 6.98
CA GLY A 115 -19.33 -20.72 6.46
C GLY A 115 -18.77 -19.51 7.21
N SER A 116 -17.76 -19.69 8.06
CA SER A 116 -17.14 -18.63 8.86
C SER A 116 -15.62 -18.55 8.63
N ALA A 117 -15.05 -17.38 8.91
CA ALA A 117 -13.61 -17.16 8.86
C ALA A 117 -12.87 -18.07 9.86
N ASP A 118 -11.80 -18.73 9.41
CA ASP A 118 -10.94 -19.61 10.22
C ASP A 118 -9.46 -19.24 10.00
N ALA A 119 -8.85 -18.62 11.00
CA ALA A 119 -7.43 -18.22 10.95
C ALA A 119 -6.48 -19.43 10.95
N SER A 120 -6.94 -20.63 11.29
CA SER A 120 -6.20 -21.88 11.22
C SER A 120 -6.50 -22.71 9.97
N GLY A 121 -7.42 -22.24 9.12
CA GLY A 121 -7.81 -22.89 7.89
C GLY A 121 -6.65 -23.09 6.92
N ALA A 122 -6.80 -24.05 6.01
CA ALA A 122 -5.79 -24.31 4.98
C ALA A 122 -5.52 -23.06 4.14
N LYS A 123 -4.27 -22.81 3.79
CA LYS A 123 -3.91 -21.72 2.87
C LYS A 123 -4.42 -22.04 1.47
N ALA A 124 -5.11 -21.09 0.87
CA ALA A 124 -5.57 -21.17 -0.52
C ALA A 124 -4.63 -20.44 -1.47
N PHE A 125 -4.12 -19.29 -1.04
CA PHE A 125 -3.14 -18.49 -1.76
C PHE A 125 -2.38 -17.56 -0.80
N GLU A 126 -1.28 -16.98 -1.29
CA GLU A 126 -0.51 -15.94 -0.61
C GLU A 126 -0.20 -14.79 -1.57
N ILE A 127 -0.25 -13.54 -1.07
CA ILE A 127 0.20 -12.35 -1.79
C ILE A 127 1.34 -11.74 -0.97
N ARG A 128 2.49 -11.54 -1.62
CA ARG A 128 3.70 -10.96 -1.02
C ARG A 128 4.10 -9.68 -1.73
N VAL A 129 4.84 -8.81 -1.04
CA VAL A 129 5.44 -7.63 -1.66
C VAL A 129 6.90 -7.53 -1.27
N ASP A 130 7.74 -7.21 -2.26
CA ASP A 130 9.08 -6.68 -1.97
C ASP A 130 8.93 -5.21 -1.54
N SER A 131 9.28 -4.94 -0.29
CA SER A 131 9.08 -3.63 0.33
C SER A 131 9.93 -2.51 -0.26
N ALA A 132 10.96 -2.82 -1.04
CA ALA A 132 11.84 -1.84 -1.67
C ALA A 132 11.48 -1.55 -3.13
N THR A 133 10.89 -2.53 -3.84
CA THR A 133 10.69 -2.46 -5.29
C THR A 133 9.23 -2.36 -5.72
N ALA A 134 8.27 -2.60 -4.81
CA ALA A 134 6.84 -2.78 -5.12
C ALA A 134 6.55 -3.98 -6.05
N GLU A 135 7.44 -4.95 -6.13
CA GLU A 135 7.15 -6.21 -6.80
C GLU A 135 6.19 -7.02 -5.92
N VAL A 136 5.01 -7.32 -6.45
CA VAL A 136 3.96 -8.08 -5.76
C VAL A 136 3.89 -9.45 -6.42
N GLY A 137 3.99 -10.51 -5.62
CA GLY A 137 3.87 -11.90 -6.06
C GLY A 137 2.57 -12.53 -5.57
N LEU A 138 1.97 -13.38 -6.40
CA LEU A 138 0.81 -14.21 -6.11
C LEU A 138 1.20 -15.68 -6.24
N ASP A 139 1.01 -16.44 -5.16
CA ASP A 139 1.19 -17.89 -5.08
C ASP A 139 -0.17 -18.54 -4.80
N GLN A 140 -0.71 -19.28 -5.78
CA GLN A 140 -1.97 -20.04 -5.63
C GLN A 140 -1.65 -21.47 -5.20
N ILE A 141 -2.12 -21.86 -4.02
CA ILE A 141 -1.83 -23.14 -3.38
C ILE A 141 -2.96 -24.17 -3.61
N ARG A 142 -4.20 -23.69 -3.79
CA ARG A 142 -5.39 -24.53 -3.95
C ARG A 142 -6.26 -24.03 -5.09
N SER A 143 -6.95 -24.95 -5.76
CA SER A 143 -7.93 -24.60 -6.80
C SER A 143 -9.12 -23.85 -6.22
N LEU A 144 -9.57 -22.84 -6.94
CA LEU A 144 -10.70 -21.99 -6.59
C LEU A 144 -11.91 -22.31 -7.50
N VAL A 145 -13.10 -22.02 -7.01
CA VAL A 145 -14.34 -22.25 -7.79
C VAL A 145 -14.51 -21.14 -8.82
N HIS A 146 -14.59 -21.53 -10.09
CA HIS A 146 -14.98 -20.66 -11.19
C HIS A 146 -16.49 -20.79 -11.44
N PRO A 147 -17.25 -19.68 -11.55
CA PRO A 147 -18.72 -19.70 -11.58
C PRO A 147 -19.30 -20.35 -12.85
N THR A 148 -18.55 -20.29 -13.97
CA THR A 148 -19.00 -20.86 -15.24
C THR A 148 -18.44 -22.28 -15.42
N GLY A 149 -19.05 -23.27 -14.79
CA GLY A 149 -18.64 -24.68 -14.90
C GLY A 149 -18.77 -25.24 -16.33
N GLY A 150 -17.87 -26.18 -16.68
CA GLY A 150 -17.92 -26.94 -17.92
C GLY A 150 -16.91 -26.49 -18.98
N THR A 151 -16.98 -27.11 -20.17
CA THR A 151 -16.03 -26.88 -21.28
C THR A 151 -16.18 -25.55 -22.01
N ALA A 152 -17.10 -24.69 -21.56
CA ALA A 152 -17.48 -23.47 -22.28
C ALA A 152 -16.50 -22.30 -22.06
N SER A 153 -15.73 -22.28 -20.97
CA SER A 153 -14.75 -21.23 -20.69
C SER A 153 -13.59 -21.78 -19.83
N PRO A 154 -12.61 -22.45 -20.43
CA PRO A 154 -11.48 -23.00 -19.68
C PRO A 154 -10.55 -21.93 -19.10
N ASN A 155 -10.72 -20.67 -19.48
CA ASN A 155 -9.88 -19.53 -19.06
C ASN A 155 -10.77 -18.44 -18.41
N GLU A 156 -11.64 -18.82 -17.49
CA GLU A 156 -12.45 -17.84 -16.76
C GLU A 156 -11.60 -17.21 -15.64
N LEU A 157 -11.45 -15.88 -15.71
CA LEU A 157 -10.78 -15.12 -14.67
C LEU A 157 -11.76 -14.84 -13.53
N ILE A 158 -11.34 -15.11 -12.30
CA ILE A 158 -11.97 -14.63 -11.07
C ILE A 158 -11.01 -13.69 -10.35
N THR A 159 -11.54 -12.72 -9.64
CA THR A 159 -10.72 -11.74 -8.87
C THR A 159 -11.20 -11.68 -7.43
N LEU A 160 -10.34 -11.17 -6.56
CA LEU A 160 -10.73 -10.87 -5.19
C LEU A 160 -11.77 -9.74 -5.16
N THR A 161 -12.53 -9.67 -4.09
CA THR A 161 -13.47 -8.56 -3.87
C THR A 161 -12.70 -7.25 -3.78
N THR A 162 -13.18 -6.23 -4.50
CA THR A 162 -12.65 -4.86 -4.46
C THR A 162 -12.51 -4.36 -3.03
N ASP A 163 -11.45 -3.58 -2.76
CA ASP A 163 -11.13 -2.98 -1.45
C ASP A 163 -10.82 -3.99 -0.33
N THR A 164 -10.54 -5.25 -0.63
CA THR A 164 -10.16 -6.23 0.39
C THR A 164 -8.66 -6.30 0.64
N VAL A 165 -7.85 -6.06 -0.40
CA VAL A 165 -6.38 -6.04 -0.35
C VAL A 165 -5.88 -4.69 -0.85
N THR A 166 -4.90 -4.11 -0.16
CA THR A 166 -4.27 -2.84 -0.53
C THR A 166 -2.76 -2.97 -0.62
N LEU A 167 -2.17 -2.21 -1.54
CA LEU A 167 -0.74 -1.92 -1.56
C LEU A 167 -0.54 -0.45 -1.20
N THR A 168 0.22 -0.20 -0.15
CA THR A 168 0.53 1.12 0.38
C THR A 168 1.97 1.49 0.08
N ALA A 169 2.20 2.67 -0.46
CA ALA A 169 3.52 3.30 -0.55
C ALA A 169 3.64 4.35 0.55
N THR A 170 4.71 4.30 1.32
CA THR A 170 5.05 5.24 2.39
C THR A 170 6.36 5.93 2.06
N ALA A 171 6.34 7.25 1.90
CA ALA A 171 7.51 8.08 1.69
C ALA A 171 7.92 8.77 2.98
N THR A 172 9.23 8.83 3.21
CA THR A 172 9.85 9.55 4.33
C THR A 172 10.89 10.51 3.75
N ASP A 173 10.85 11.77 4.13
CA ASP A 173 11.85 12.76 3.75
C ASP A 173 13.05 12.79 4.73
N LYS A 174 13.96 13.75 4.52
CA LYS A 174 15.25 13.75 5.19
C LYS A 174 15.18 14.12 6.68
N ASP A 175 14.23 14.90 7.09
CA ASP A 175 14.02 15.30 8.49
C ASP A 175 13.01 14.41 9.22
N GLY A 176 12.36 13.48 8.50
CA GLY A 176 11.58 12.39 9.06
C GLY A 176 10.07 12.54 8.91
N ASP A 177 9.60 13.51 8.13
CA ASP A 177 8.19 13.62 7.80
C ASP A 177 7.74 12.49 6.89
N VAL A 178 6.50 12.03 7.06
CA VAL A 178 5.99 10.82 6.42
C VAL A 178 4.66 11.10 5.74
N HIS A 179 4.51 10.60 4.51
CA HIS A 179 3.22 10.56 3.82
C HIS A 179 3.00 9.21 3.14
N SER A 180 1.76 8.73 3.15
CA SER A 180 1.41 7.44 2.53
C SER A 180 0.18 7.58 1.63
N ALA A 181 0.17 6.77 0.57
CA ALA A 181 -1.00 6.55 -0.27
C ALA A 181 -1.12 5.05 -0.60
N PHE A 182 -2.32 4.59 -0.93
CA PHE A 182 -2.54 3.18 -1.27
C PHE A 182 -3.37 3.03 -2.54
N ILE A 183 -3.19 1.89 -3.20
CA ILE A 183 -4.06 1.40 -4.27
C ILE A 183 -4.78 0.13 -3.81
N ASN A 184 -5.93 -0.15 -4.41
CA ASN A 184 -6.61 -1.42 -4.26
C ASN A 184 -5.99 -2.47 -5.18
N LEU A 185 -5.70 -3.66 -4.63
CA LEU A 185 -5.22 -4.82 -5.38
C LEU A 185 -6.33 -5.87 -5.60
N GLY A 186 -7.47 -5.79 -4.92
CA GLY A 186 -8.52 -6.83 -5.00
C GLY A 186 -9.05 -7.05 -6.42
N ASP A 187 -9.08 -6.02 -7.25
CA ASP A 187 -9.47 -6.11 -8.67
C ASP A 187 -8.27 -6.34 -9.62
N LYS A 188 -7.09 -6.60 -9.08
CA LYS A 188 -5.82 -6.84 -9.78
C LYS A 188 -5.26 -8.26 -9.53
N VAL A 189 -5.94 -9.04 -8.71
CA VAL A 189 -5.57 -10.40 -8.28
C VAL A 189 -6.75 -11.35 -8.45
#